data_b39e8af8c0cea72257e43873c0af2656
#
_entry.id   b39e8af8c0cea72257e43873c0af2656
#
_cell.length_a   1.000
_cell.length_b   1.000
_cell.length_c   1.000
_cell.angle_alpha   90.00
_cell.angle_beta   90.00
_cell.angle_gamma   90.00
#
_symmetry.space_group_name_H-M   'P 1'
#
loop_
_entity.id
_entity.type
_entity.pdbx_description
1 polymer ?
#
loop_
_entity_poly.entity_id
_entity_poly.type
_entity_poly.pdbx_seq_one_letter_code
_entity_poly.pdbx_strand_id
1 'polypeptide(L)'
;AAGALDKIISFVNTTEQPPVERLLIPDMALTAAEYFAVEKNEKVLVLLTDMTLYADALSIVSNRMDQIPSKDSMPGSLYSDLAKIYEKAVQLPEGGSITIIAVTTLNDGDITHAIPDNTGYITEGQLFLRADPDSGKVIIDPFRSLSRLKQLVQGKQTRKDHSQVMNASVRLYADAQNAKTKLENGFDLSDYDLRCLDYAKAYATRILAIDVNIKIDEML
;
A
#
# COMPACT_ATOMS: atom_id res chain seq x y z
N ALA A 1 6.91 -22.53 7.66
CA ALA A 1 5.97 -22.24 6.58
C ALA A 1 4.55 -22.45 7.13
N ALA A 2 3.71 -21.43 7.03
CA ALA A 2 2.39 -21.41 7.69
C ALA A 2 1.30 -22.22 6.92
N GLY A 3 1.65 -23.11 5.99
CA GLY A 3 0.68 -23.88 5.20
C GLY A 3 -0.18 -23.03 4.24
N ALA A 4 0.24 -21.80 3.95
CA ALA A 4 -0.53 -20.91 3.09
C ALA A 4 -0.43 -21.28 1.59
N LEU A 5 0.60 -22.00 1.18
CA LEU A 5 0.86 -22.33 -0.23
C LEU A 5 -0.26 -23.13 -0.89
N ASP A 6 -0.95 -23.97 -0.12
CA ASP A 6 -2.07 -24.77 -0.64
C ASP A 6 -3.32 -23.94 -1.02
N LYS A 7 -3.32 -22.65 -0.64
CA LYS A 7 -4.41 -21.70 -0.91
C LYS A 7 -3.99 -20.58 -1.88
N ILE A 8 -2.83 -20.72 -2.51
CA ILE A 8 -2.26 -19.71 -3.39
C ILE A 8 -2.16 -20.26 -4.80
N ILE A 9 -2.65 -19.49 -5.77
CA ILE A 9 -2.37 -19.69 -7.19
C ILE A 9 -1.34 -18.62 -7.59
N SER A 10 -0.19 -19.06 -8.11
CA SER A 10 0.90 -18.15 -8.45
C SER A 10 1.09 -18.07 -9.97
N PHE A 11 1.13 -16.84 -10.48
CA PHE A 11 1.51 -16.50 -11.84
C PHE A 11 2.86 -15.79 -11.78
N VAL A 12 3.89 -16.36 -12.39
CA VAL A 12 5.27 -15.89 -12.22
C VAL A 12 5.90 -15.62 -13.57
N ASN A 13 6.53 -14.46 -13.69
CA ASN A 13 7.46 -14.13 -14.78
C ASN A 13 8.86 -13.95 -14.18
N THR A 14 9.84 -14.57 -14.77
CA THR A 14 11.25 -14.47 -14.34
C THR A 14 12.02 -13.46 -15.18
N THR A 15 13.21 -13.06 -14.71
CA THR A 15 14.09 -12.13 -15.42
C THR A 15 14.62 -12.69 -16.75
N GLU A 16 14.54 -13.99 -16.95
CA GLU A 16 14.98 -14.66 -18.19
C GLU A 16 13.93 -14.58 -19.31
N GLN A 17 12.68 -14.26 -18.96
CA GLN A 17 11.56 -14.20 -19.90
C GLN A 17 11.43 -12.80 -20.52
N PRO A 18 10.89 -12.70 -21.76
CA PRO A 18 10.68 -11.43 -22.43
C PRO A 18 9.81 -10.46 -21.61
N PRO A 19 10.13 -9.15 -21.62
CA PRO A 19 9.34 -8.14 -20.88
C PRO A 19 7.85 -8.13 -21.26
N VAL A 20 7.49 -8.48 -22.49
CA VAL A 20 6.10 -8.55 -22.94
C VAL A 20 5.26 -9.57 -22.18
N GLU A 21 5.85 -10.69 -21.76
CA GLU A 21 5.16 -11.70 -20.96
C GLU A 21 4.76 -11.15 -19.59
N ARG A 22 5.56 -10.23 -19.03
CA ARG A 22 5.28 -9.57 -17.76
C ARG A 22 3.97 -8.77 -17.79
N LEU A 23 3.61 -8.22 -18.95
CA LEU A 23 2.36 -7.49 -19.12
C LEU A 23 1.11 -8.39 -19.03
N LEU A 24 1.27 -9.69 -19.35
CA LEU A 24 0.18 -10.65 -19.32
C LEU A 24 -0.10 -11.22 -17.92
N ILE A 25 0.88 -11.20 -17.03
CA ILE A 25 0.78 -11.82 -15.69
C ILE A 25 -0.37 -11.24 -14.86
N PRO A 26 -0.55 -9.92 -14.71
CA PRO A 26 -1.68 -9.37 -13.99
C PRO A 26 -3.03 -9.76 -14.59
N ASP A 27 -3.16 -9.77 -15.91
CA ASP A 27 -4.40 -10.16 -16.59
C ASP A 27 -4.75 -11.63 -16.35
N MET A 28 -3.76 -12.53 -16.41
CA MET A 28 -3.96 -13.96 -16.12
C MET A 28 -4.41 -14.17 -14.66
N ALA A 29 -3.72 -13.52 -13.72
CA ALA A 29 -4.05 -13.61 -12.30
C ALA A 29 -5.45 -13.07 -11.98
N LEU A 30 -5.80 -11.93 -12.57
CA LEU A 30 -7.10 -11.29 -12.38
C LEU A 30 -8.23 -12.08 -13.05
N THR A 31 -7.99 -12.67 -14.23
CA THR A 31 -8.97 -13.56 -14.86
C THR A 31 -9.30 -14.79 -13.98
N ALA A 32 -8.27 -15.36 -13.34
CA ALA A 32 -8.50 -16.43 -12.37
C ALA A 32 -9.27 -15.92 -11.15
N ALA A 33 -8.93 -14.74 -10.64
CA ALA A 33 -9.61 -14.12 -9.50
C ALA A 33 -11.09 -13.82 -9.82
N GLU A 34 -11.39 -13.31 -11.02
CA GLU A 34 -12.75 -13.09 -11.51
C GLU A 34 -13.57 -14.38 -11.53
N TYR A 35 -12.99 -15.49 -12.00
CA TYR A 35 -13.66 -16.78 -11.97
C TYR A 35 -14.06 -17.19 -10.55
N PHE A 36 -13.15 -17.10 -9.58
CA PHE A 36 -13.47 -17.46 -8.20
C PHE A 36 -14.47 -16.50 -7.56
N ALA A 37 -14.37 -15.19 -7.81
CA ALA A 37 -15.27 -14.21 -7.22
C ALA A 37 -16.69 -14.32 -7.84
N VAL A 38 -16.81 -14.44 -9.15
CA VAL A 38 -18.11 -14.43 -9.86
C VAL A 38 -18.75 -15.81 -9.85
N GLU A 39 -18.03 -16.84 -10.32
CA GLU A 39 -18.62 -18.18 -10.50
C GLU A 39 -18.66 -18.99 -9.22
N LYS A 40 -17.71 -18.76 -8.30
CA LYS A 40 -17.64 -19.50 -7.03
C LYS A 40 -18.10 -18.70 -5.83
N ASN A 41 -18.42 -17.41 -6.02
CA ASN A 41 -18.86 -16.50 -4.97
C ASN A 41 -17.85 -16.41 -3.79
N GLU A 42 -16.55 -16.49 -4.09
CA GLU A 42 -15.48 -16.47 -3.11
C GLU A 42 -14.90 -15.06 -2.93
N LYS A 43 -14.26 -14.84 -1.77
CA LYS A 43 -13.48 -13.63 -1.49
C LYS A 43 -12.04 -13.89 -1.87
N VAL A 44 -11.57 -13.19 -2.89
CA VAL A 44 -10.22 -13.37 -3.45
C VAL A 44 -9.33 -12.19 -3.10
N LEU A 45 -8.12 -12.49 -2.62
CA LEU A 45 -7.06 -11.50 -2.45
C LEU A 45 -6.04 -11.67 -3.57
N VAL A 46 -5.81 -10.62 -4.36
CA VAL A 46 -4.80 -10.58 -5.41
C VAL A 46 -3.62 -9.74 -4.93
N LEU A 47 -2.42 -10.32 -4.94
CA LEU A 47 -1.18 -9.63 -4.61
C LEU A 47 -0.39 -9.38 -5.92
N LEU A 48 -0.35 -8.13 -6.37
CA LEU A 48 0.46 -7.70 -7.49
C LEU A 48 1.81 -7.21 -6.95
N THR A 49 2.78 -8.10 -6.91
CA THR A 49 4.00 -7.91 -6.12
C THR A 49 4.96 -6.85 -6.67
N ASP A 50 4.87 -6.51 -7.97
CA ASP A 50 5.71 -5.46 -8.53
C ASP A 50 5.10 -4.78 -9.77
N MET A 51 4.34 -3.73 -9.51
CA MET A 51 3.75 -2.91 -10.59
C MET A 51 4.75 -1.92 -11.19
N THR A 52 5.89 -1.70 -10.55
CA THR A 52 7.00 -0.93 -11.14
C THR A 52 7.61 -1.71 -12.30
N LEU A 53 7.90 -2.99 -12.12
CA LEU A 53 8.39 -3.85 -13.20
C LEU A 53 7.36 -4.05 -14.32
N TYR A 54 6.06 -4.03 -14.01
CA TYR A 54 5.01 -4.01 -15.02
C TYR A 54 5.09 -2.74 -15.88
N ALA A 55 5.18 -1.57 -15.24
CA ALA A 55 5.25 -0.29 -15.92
C ALA A 55 6.55 -0.14 -16.77
N ASP A 56 7.66 -0.65 -16.27
CA ASP A 56 8.92 -0.72 -17.02
C ASP A 56 8.78 -1.57 -18.30
N ALA A 57 8.13 -2.73 -18.18
CA ALA A 57 7.84 -3.57 -19.33
C ALA A 57 6.90 -2.87 -20.34
N LEU A 58 5.90 -2.14 -19.86
CA LEU A 58 5.00 -1.33 -20.68
C LEU A 58 5.78 -0.25 -21.42
N SER A 59 6.71 0.44 -20.76
CA SER A 59 7.57 1.45 -21.36
C SER A 59 8.45 0.85 -22.48
N ILE A 60 9.05 -0.33 -22.24
CA ILE A 60 9.87 -1.01 -23.26
C ILE A 60 9.04 -1.34 -24.51
N VAL A 61 7.84 -1.87 -24.34
CA VAL A 61 6.95 -2.22 -25.46
C VAL A 61 6.48 -0.97 -26.20
N SER A 62 6.06 0.06 -25.47
CA SER A 62 5.62 1.35 -26.02
C SER A 62 6.71 2.02 -26.86
N ASN A 63 7.96 2.02 -26.37
CA ASN A 63 9.10 2.58 -27.11
C ASN A 63 9.40 1.81 -28.40
N ARG A 64 9.20 0.49 -28.40
CA ARG A 64 9.34 -0.32 -29.63
C ARG A 64 8.22 -0.10 -30.65
N MET A 65 7.11 0.47 -30.21
CA MET A 65 5.98 0.88 -31.05
C MET A 65 6.04 2.35 -31.45
N ASP A 66 7.20 2.99 -31.27
CA ASP A 66 7.48 4.41 -31.63
C ASP A 66 6.49 5.40 -30.96
N GLN A 67 5.96 5.06 -29.78
CA GLN A 67 5.10 5.96 -29.02
C GLN A 67 5.94 7.02 -28.27
N ILE A 68 5.44 8.26 -28.25
CA ILE A 68 6.12 9.37 -27.57
C ILE A 68 5.98 9.18 -26.05
N PRO A 69 7.10 9.15 -25.29
CA PRO A 69 7.05 9.08 -23.84
C PRO A 69 6.40 10.32 -23.20
N SER A 70 5.76 10.13 -22.07
CA SER A 70 5.20 11.16 -21.20
C SER A 70 6.09 11.40 -19.97
N LYS A 71 5.50 11.78 -18.83
CA LYS A 71 6.19 12.02 -17.56
C LYS A 71 7.04 10.81 -17.15
N ASP A 72 8.24 11.07 -16.67
CA ASP A 72 9.21 10.07 -16.18
C ASP A 72 9.57 8.99 -17.21
N SER A 73 9.54 9.35 -18.49
CA SER A 73 9.78 8.43 -19.62
C SER A 73 8.78 7.27 -19.73
N MET A 74 7.62 7.38 -19.06
CA MET A 74 6.56 6.39 -19.12
C MET A 74 5.64 6.63 -20.33
N PRO A 75 4.97 5.59 -20.84
CA PRO A 75 4.01 5.75 -21.94
C PRO A 75 2.81 6.58 -21.50
N GLY A 76 2.23 7.35 -22.43
CA GLY A 76 1.04 8.16 -22.17
C GLY A 76 -0.19 7.34 -21.72
N SER A 77 -0.21 6.05 -22.03
CA SER A 77 -1.27 5.11 -21.65
C SER A 77 -1.12 4.56 -20.22
N LEU A 78 -0.03 4.86 -19.50
CA LEU A 78 0.26 4.26 -18.18
C LEU A 78 -0.95 4.31 -17.22
N TYR A 79 -1.60 5.48 -17.11
CA TYR A 79 -2.75 5.63 -16.23
C TYR A 79 -3.89 4.68 -16.63
N SER A 80 -4.26 4.64 -17.90
CA SER A 80 -5.35 3.80 -18.39
C SER A 80 -5.02 2.30 -18.29
N ASP A 81 -3.76 1.92 -18.47
CA ASP A 81 -3.35 0.52 -18.36
C ASP A 81 -3.36 0.05 -16.90
N LEU A 82 -2.88 0.89 -15.96
CA LEU A 82 -3.00 0.62 -14.53
C LEU A 82 -4.47 0.60 -14.07
N ALA A 83 -5.30 1.54 -14.55
CA ALA A 83 -6.71 1.61 -14.21
C ALA A 83 -7.46 0.33 -14.62
N LYS A 84 -7.23 -0.19 -15.82
CA LYS A 84 -7.83 -1.46 -16.28
C LYS A 84 -7.54 -2.63 -15.34
N ILE A 85 -6.36 -2.65 -14.72
CA ILE A 85 -5.96 -3.68 -13.77
C ILE A 85 -6.63 -3.43 -12.41
N TYR A 86 -6.53 -2.23 -11.87
CA TYR A 86 -6.95 -1.94 -10.50
C TYR A 86 -8.47 -1.82 -10.35
N GLU A 87 -9.20 -1.39 -11.39
CA GLU A 87 -10.67 -1.32 -11.39
C GLU A 87 -11.35 -2.69 -11.38
N LYS A 88 -10.60 -3.78 -11.53
CA LYS A 88 -11.10 -5.14 -11.30
C LYS A 88 -11.32 -5.47 -9.83
N ALA A 89 -10.84 -4.63 -8.90
CA ALA A 89 -11.18 -4.74 -7.48
C ALA A 89 -12.67 -4.42 -7.29
N VAL A 90 -13.43 -5.39 -6.80
CA VAL A 90 -14.90 -5.28 -6.73
C VAL A 90 -15.44 -6.07 -5.55
N GLN A 91 -16.54 -5.59 -4.99
CA GLN A 91 -17.40 -6.38 -4.10
C GLN A 91 -18.74 -6.62 -4.81
N LEU A 92 -19.07 -7.88 -5.03
CA LEU A 92 -20.30 -8.28 -5.68
C LEU A 92 -21.46 -8.33 -4.68
N PRO A 93 -22.71 -8.02 -5.13
CA PRO A 93 -23.88 -8.07 -4.25
C PRO A 93 -24.12 -9.47 -3.64
N GLU A 94 -23.76 -10.51 -4.36
CA GLU A 94 -23.96 -11.91 -3.99
C GLU A 94 -22.92 -12.45 -3.00
N GLY A 95 -21.88 -11.65 -2.67
CA GLY A 95 -20.91 -11.93 -1.62
C GLY A 95 -19.49 -12.21 -2.08
N GLY A 96 -19.26 -12.53 -3.36
CA GLY A 96 -17.92 -12.64 -3.94
C GLY A 96 -17.21 -11.30 -3.97
N SER A 97 -15.89 -11.29 -3.88
CA SER A 97 -15.12 -10.04 -3.95
C SER A 97 -13.70 -10.27 -4.45
N ILE A 98 -13.14 -9.23 -5.06
CA ILE A 98 -11.72 -9.15 -5.42
C ILE A 98 -11.12 -7.96 -4.68
N THR A 99 -10.14 -8.24 -3.82
CA THR A 99 -9.32 -7.23 -3.17
C THR A 99 -7.94 -7.26 -3.81
N ILE A 100 -7.44 -6.11 -4.25
CA ILE A 100 -6.12 -6.01 -4.88
C ILE A 100 -5.18 -5.24 -3.95
N ILE A 101 -4.01 -5.83 -3.69
CA ILE A 101 -2.86 -5.13 -3.10
C ILE A 101 -1.78 -5.03 -4.17
N ALA A 102 -1.59 -3.83 -4.68
CA ALA A 102 -0.57 -3.52 -5.66
C ALA A 102 0.67 -2.93 -4.98
N VAL A 103 1.83 -3.49 -5.26
CA VAL A 103 3.11 -3.03 -4.70
C VAL A 103 3.87 -2.24 -5.76
N THR A 104 4.33 -1.06 -5.40
CA THR A 104 5.23 -0.24 -6.21
C THR A 104 6.53 0.01 -5.46
N THR A 105 7.64 0.01 -6.16
CA THR A 105 8.95 0.38 -5.62
C THR A 105 9.11 1.90 -5.69
N LEU A 106 9.57 2.51 -4.60
CA LEU A 106 9.88 3.93 -4.55
C LEU A 106 11.38 4.13 -4.70
N ASN A 107 11.80 4.74 -5.81
CA ASN A 107 13.18 5.15 -6.00
C ASN A 107 13.44 6.39 -5.14
N ASP A 108 14.42 6.32 -4.25
CA ASP A 108 14.78 7.39 -3.30
C ASP A 108 13.59 7.91 -2.45
N GLY A 109 12.56 7.09 -2.27
CA GLY A 109 11.35 7.45 -1.53
C GLY A 109 10.44 8.45 -2.25
N ASP A 110 10.61 8.65 -3.57
CA ASP A 110 9.81 9.58 -4.37
C ASP A 110 8.44 8.98 -4.72
N ILE A 111 7.41 9.48 -4.04
CA ILE A 111 6.00 9.13 -4.30
C ILE A 111 5.40 9.90 -5.47
N THR A 112 6.09 10.91 -6.00
CA THR A 112 5.60 11.76 -7.11
C THR A 112 6.00 11.24 -8.48
N HIS A 113 6.82 10.18 -8.53
CA HIS A 113 7.11 9.46 -9.76
C HIS A 113 5.83 8.91 -10.40
N ALA A 114 5.73 8.87 -11.72
CA ALA A 114 4.51 8.55 -12.46
C ALA A 114 3.84 7.24 -12.03
N ILE A 115 4.60 6.22 -11.64
CA ILE A 115 4.04 4.91 -11.27
C ILE A 115 3.32 4.96 -9.92
N PRO A 116 3.97 5.33 -8.79
CA PRO A 116 3.29 5.42 -7.50
C PRO A 116 2.22 6.49 -7.49
N ASP A 117 2.41 7.63 -8.17
CA ASP A 117 1.46 8.72 -8.27
C ASP A 117 0.15 8.25 -8.93
N ASN A 118 0.22 7.65 -10.13
CA ASN A 118 -0.95 7.11 -10.81
C ASN A 118 -1.62 5.97 -10.02
N THR A 119 -0.84 5.07 -9.43
CA THR A 119 -1.36 4.00 -8.56
C THR A 119 -2.14 4.60 -7.39
N GLY A 120 -1.60 5.66 -6.78
CA GLY A 120 -2.23 6.38 -5.70
C GLY A 120 -3.54 7.08 -6.08
N TYR A 121 -3.67 7.56 -7.30
CA TYR A 121 -4.92 8.17 -7.80
C TYR A 121 -6.02 7.14 -8.04
N ILE A 122 -5.68 5.97 -8.54
CA ILE A 122 -6.64 4.94 -8.93
C ILE A 122 -7.13 4.14 -7.71
N THR A 123 -6.22 3.81 -6.78
CA THR A 123 -6.51 2.93 -5.64
C THR A 123 -7.19 3.68 -4.49
N GLU A 124 -7.93 2.95 -3.64
CA GLU A 124 -8.67 3.52 -2.50
C GLU A 124 -7.82 3.79 -1.26
N GLY A 125 -6.58 3.36 -1.27
CA GLY A 125 -5.64 3.62 -0.17
C GLY A 125 -4.21 3.32 -0.53
N GLN A 126 -3.30 3.88 0.24
CA GLN A 126 -1.86 3.69 0.09
C GLN A 126 -1.23 3.43 1.45
N LEU A 127 -0.40 2.42 1.53
CA LEU A 127 0.44 2.13 2.69
C LEU A 127 1.89 2.45 2.31
N PHE A 128 2.43 3.51 2.87
CA PHE A 128 3.81 3.90 2.68
C PHE A 128 4.68 3.17 3.72
N LEU A 129 5.61 2.35 3.24
CA LEU A 129 6.55 1.62 4.09
C LEU A 129 7.89 2.34 4.15
N ARG A 130 8.47 2.43 5.34
CA ARG A 130 9.83 2.97 5.54
C ARG A 130 10.58 2.20 6.62
N ALA A 131 11.90 2.29 6.59
CA ALA A 131 12.70 1.84 7.72
C ALA A 131 12.52 2.82 8.89
N ASP A 132 12.30 2.26 10.08
CA ASP A 132 12.35 3.03 11.32
C ASP A 132 13.81 3.32 11.70
N PRO A 133 14.21 4.60 11.86
CA PRO A 133 15.61 4.93 12.15
C PRO A 133 16.14 4.35 13.46
N ASP A 134 15.26 4.17 14.44
CA ASP A 134 15.65 3.76 15.79
C ASP A 134 15.77 2.23 15.92
N SER A 135 14.91 1.46 15.24
CA SER A 135 14.90 0.00 15.32
C SER A 135 15.44 -0.70 14.07
N GLY A 136 15.58 0.00 12.94
CA GLY A 136 15.93 -0.57 11.64
C GLY A 136 14.83 -1.46 11.03
N LYS A 137 13.70 -1.63 11.73
CA LYS A 137 12.55 -2.41 11.22
C LYS A 137 11.75 -1.62 10.21
N VAL A 138 11.06 -2.35 9.33
CA VAL A 138 10.09 -1.72 8.42
C VAL A 138 8.82 -1.41 9.20
N ILE A 139 8.33 -0.18 9.07
CA ILE A 139 7.07 0.29 9.64
C ILE A 139 6.21 0.97 8.58
N ILE A 140 4.91 1.06 8.86
CA ILE A 140 3.98 1.88 8.07
C ILE A 140 4.12 3.33 8.52
N ASP A 141 4.34 4.25 7.56
CA ASP A 141 4.35 5.69 7.85
C ASP A 141 2.91 6.23 7.91
N PRO A 142 2.43 6.67 9.08
CA PRO A 142 1.05 7.12 9.24
C PRO A 142 0.75 8.47 8.58
N PHE A 143 1.77 9.28 8.26
CA PHE A 143 1.58 10.58 7.60
C PHE A 143 1.50 10.47 6.08
N ARG A 144 2.29 9.54 5.52
CA ARG A 144 2.33 9.31 4.08
C ARG A 144 1.34 8.28 3.60
N SER A 145 0.73 7.52 4.54
CA SER A 145 -0.30 6.54 4.24
C SER A 145 -1.68 7.20 4.21
N LEU A 146 -2.53 6.72 3.32
CA LEU A 146 -3.86 7.26 3.08
C LEU A 146 -4.89 6.15 2.94
N SER A 147 -6.09 6.36 3.47
CA SER A 147 -7.28 5.56 3.17
C SER A 147 -8.45 6.49 2.84
N ARG A 148 -9.00 6.38 1.63
CA ARG A 148 -10.17 7.16 1.20
C ARG A 148 -11.45 6.62 1.79
N LEU A 149 -11.53 5.31 2.03
CA LEU A 149 -12.72 4.63 2.53
C LEU A 149 -12.89 4.70 4.06
N LYS A 150 -11.93 5.24 4.79
CA LYS A 150 -11.97 5.27 6.27
C LYS A 150 -13.27 5.86 6.84
N GLN A 151 -13.81 6.91 6.22
CA GLN A 151 -15.05 7.56 6.65
C GLN A 151 -16.31 6.69 6.49
N LEU A 152 -16.26 5.69 5.62
CA LEU A 152 -17.36 4.75 5.43
C LEU A 152 -17.39 3.69 6.53
N VAL A 153 -16.26 3.44 7.18
CA VAL A 153 -16.05 2.36 8.16
C VAL A 153 -16.00 2.89 9.60
N GLN A 154 -15.29 4.01 9.82
CA GLN A 154 -15.06 4.57 11.16
C GLN A 154 -16.36 4.92 11.87
N GLY A 155 -16.54 4.38 13.07
CA GLY A 155 -17.72 4.62 13.91
C GLY A 155 -19.03 3.98 13.42
N LYS A 156 -19.02 3.30 12.28
CA LYS A 156 -20.17 2.57 11.70
C LYS A 156 -19.99 1.06 11.80
N GLN A 157 -18.84 0.56 11.36
CA GLN A 157 -18.45 -0.86 11.44
C GLN A 157 -17.41 -1.11 12.53
N THR A 158 -16.86 -0.06 13.11
CA THR A 158 -15.89 -0.07 14.19
C THR A 158 -16.44 0.72 15.39
N ARG A 159 -15.71 0.70 16.52
CA ARG A 159 -16.05 1.45 17.72
C ARG A 159 -16.32 2.94 17.42
N LYS A 160 -17.30 3.54 18.08
CA LYS A 160 -17.78 4.90 17.78
C LYS A 160 -16.73 6.00 17.89
N ASP A 161 -15.74 5.81 18.77
CA ASP A 161 -14.64 6.75 19.01
C ASP A 161 -13.41 6.53 18.11
N HIS A 162 -13.47 5.55 17.19
CA HIS A 162 -12.35 5.20 16.31
C HIS A 162 -11.72 6.44 15.63
N SER A 163 -12.52 7.32 15.06
CA SER A 163 -12.02 8.53 14.40
C SER A 163 -11.26 9.45 15.37
N GLN A 164 -11.75 9.59 16.61
CA GLN A 164 -11.13 10.43 17.63
C GLN A 164 -9.81 9.83 18.12
N VAL A 165 -9.78 8.52 18.38
CA VAL A 165 -8.57 7.79 18.79
C VAL A 165 -7.51 7.89 17.69
N MET A 166 -7.88 7.63 16.44
CA MET A 166 -6.96 7.72 15.31
C MET A 166 -6.36 9.13 15.17
N ASN A 167 -7.20 10.18 15.22
CA ASN A 167 -6.73 11.56 15.11
C ASN A 167 -5.82 11.96 16.28
N ALA A 168 -6.13 11.50 17.50
CA ALA A 168 -5.28 11.73 18.67
C ALA A 168 -3.92 11.02 18.50
N SER A 169 -3.94 9.77 18.03
CA SER A 169 -2.72 8.97 17.80
C SER A 169 -1.79 9.62 16.77
N VAL A 170 -2.33 10.06 15.64
CA VAL A 170 -1.57 10.76 14.59
C VAL A 170 -0.98 12.07 15.13
N ARG A 171 -1.76 12.85 15.90
CA ARG A 171 -1.28 14.09 16.50
C ARG A 171 -0.14 13.85 17.50
N LEU A 172 -0.31 12.90 18.42
CA LEU A 172 0.75 12.56 19.39
C LEU A 172 2.04 12.07 18.70
N TYR A 173 1.89 11.34 17.61
CA TYR A 173 3.04 10.92 16.81
C TYR A 173 3.71 12.11 16.11
N ALA A 174 2.94 13.11 15.63
CA ALA A 174 3.49 14.35 15.08
C ALA A 174 4.23 15.17 16.15
N ASP A 175 3.64 15.30 17.35
CA ASP A 175 4.27 16.00 18.48
C ASP A 175 5.57 15.33 18.90
N ALA A 176 5.62 13.99 18.84
CA ALA A 176 6.86 13.25 19.08
C ALA A 176 7.95 13.53 18.03
N GLN A 177 7.60 13.66 16.73
CA GLN A 177 8.58 14.05 15.71
C GLN A 177 9.14 15.45 15.97
N ASN A 178 8.28 16.39 16.40
CA ASN A 178 8.72 17.73 16.81
C ASN A 178 9.64 17.68 18.04
N ALA A 179 9.32 16.83 19.04
CA ALA A 179 10.16 16.64 20.21
C ALA A 179 11.54 16.04 19.83
N LYS A 180 11.58 15.09 18.89
CA LYS A 180 12.84 14.53 18.37
C LYS A 180 13.69 15.59 17.69
N THR A 181 13.09 16.44 16.87
CA THR A 181 13.78 17.56 16.22
C THR A 181 14.32 18.58 17.24
N LYS A 182 13.58 18.87 18.33
CA LYS A 182 14.07 19.70 19.42
C LYS A 182 15.32 19.10 20.06
N LEU A 183 15.27 17.80 20.37
CA LEU A 183 16.39 17.07 20.97
C LEU A 183 17.65 17.10 20.07
N GLU A 184 17.48 16.85 18.78
CA GLU A 184 18.55 16.87 17.77
C GLU A 184 19.18 18.25 17.63
N ASN A 185 18.42 19.32 17.86
CA ASN A 185 18.89 20.71 17.85
C ASN A 185 19.41 21.20 19.21
N GLY A 186 19.50 20.30 20.22
CA GLY A 186 20.05 20.61 21.54
C GLY A 186 19.13 21.42 22.45
N PHE A 187 17.83 21.46 22.20
CA PHE A 187 16.86 22.08 23.10
C PHE A 187 16.43 21.14 24.24
N ASP A 188 16.13 21.73 25.38
CA ASP A 188 15.55 21.01 26.50
C ASP A 188 14.13 20.51 26.17
N LEU A 189 13.82 19.28 26.60
CA LEU A 189 12.51 18.69 26.42
C LEU A 189 11.63 18.92 27.66
N SER A 190 10.38 19.26 27.43
CA SER A 190 9.36 19.28 28.46
C SER A 190 8.89 17.86 28.84
N ASP A 191 8.23 17.72 29.98
CA ASP A 191 7.60 16.45 30.39
C ASP A 191 6.57 15.95 29.36
N TYR A 192 5.95 16.87 28.64
CA TYR A 192 5.05 16.49 27.54
C TYR A 192 5.82 15.93 26.35
N ASP A 193 6.93 16.55 25.97
CA ASP A 193 7.79 16.07 24.87
C ASP A 193 8.31 14.65 25.17
N LEU A 194 8.75 14.40 26.41
CA LEU A 194 9.23 13.07 26.84
C LEU A 194 8.12 12.02 26.72
N ARG A 195 6.90 12.33 27.19
CA ARG A 195 5.76 11.40 27.04
C ARG A 195 5.37 11.15 25.59
N CYS A 196 5.48 12.14 24.72
CA CYS A 196 5.23 11.98 23.28
C CYS A 196 6.28 11.05 22.66
N LEU A 197 7.55 11.15 23.04
CA LEU A 197 8.59 10.24 22.56
C LEU A 197 8.36 8.78 23.01
N ASP A 198 7.99 8.57 24.27
CA ASP A 198 7.62 7.25 24.79
C ASP A 198 6.40 6.67 24.05
N TYR A 199 5.39 7.50 23.81
CA TYR A 199 4.23 7.12 23.02
C TYR A 199 4.64 6.70 21.60
N ALA A 200 5.45 7.50 20.89
CA ALA A 200 5.86 7.20 19.54
C ALA A 200 6.63 5.87 19.43
N LYS A 201 7.50 5.59 20.41
CA LYS A 201 8.22 4.31 20.49
C LYS A 201 7.27 3.14 20.67
N ALA A 202 6.30 3.26 21.59
CA ALA A 202 5.29 2.23 21.79
C ALA A 202 4.39 2.07 20.55
N TYR A 203 3.99 3.16 19.92
CA TYR A 203 3.16 3.17 18.72
C TYR A 203 3.86 2.50 17.53
N ALA A 204 5.14 2.82 17.30
CA ALA A 204 5.95 2.21 16.24
C ALA A 204 6.07 0.70 16.42
N THR A 205 6.28 0.22 17.65
CA THR A 205 6.51 -1.21 17.92
C THR A 205 5.23 -2.03 18.03
N ARG A 206 4.13 -1.44 18.52
CA ARG A 206 2.89 -2.17 18.81
C ARG A 206 1.82 -2.04 17.73
N ILE A 207 1.89 -0.98 16.91
CA ILE A 207 0.85 -0.67 15.92
C ILE A 207 1.42 -0.59 14.49
N LEU A 208 2.53 0.15 14.30
CA LEU A 208 3.03 0.45 12.95
C LEU A 208 3.96 -0.64 12.38
N ALA A 209 4.51 -1.52 13.23
CA ALA A 209 5.40 -2.57 12.75
C ALA A 209 4.62 -3.60 11.90
N ILE A 210 5.22 -4.03 10.80
CA ILE A 210 4.58 -4.94 9.82
C ILE A 210 4.40 -6.38 10.35
N ASP A 211 5.06 -6.72 11.46
CA ASP A 211 4.94 -8.02 12.13
C ASP A 211 3.86 -8.03 13.23
N VAL A 212 3.14 -6.92 13.40
CA VAL A 212 2.04 -6.82 14.37
C VAL A 212 0.78 -7.48 13.82
N ASN A 213 0.18 -8.36 14.65
CA ASN A 213 -1.11 -8.98 14.38
C ASN A 213 -2.05 -8.73 15.56
N ILE A 214 -2.80 -7.64 15.50
CA ILE A 214 -3.70 -7.20 16.55
C ILE A 214 -5.08 -6.90 15.96
N LYS A 215 -6.15 -7.25 16.67
CA LYS A 215 -7.51 -6.94 16.22
C LYS A 215 -7.80 -5.46 16.38
N ILE A 216 -8.63 -4.91 15.49
CA ILE A 216 -8.95 -3.47 15.49
C ILE A 216 -9.57 -3.00 16.82
N ASP A 217 -10.39 -3.81 17.48
CA ASP A 217 -11.02 -3.47 18.76
C ASP A 217 -10.00 -3.43 19.91
N GLU A 218 -8.91 -4.19 19.80
CA GLU A 218 -7.81 -4.19 20.77
C GLU A 218 -6.82 -3.03 20.49
N MET A 219 -6.76 -2.58 19.25
CA MET A 219 -5.93 -1.46 18.81
C MET A 219 -6.54 -0.11 19.25
N LEU A 220 -7.86 -0.01 19.30
CA LEU A 220 -8.62 1.17 19.69
C LEU A 220 -8.82 1.24 21.21
#